data_a6a8d50e7d9c78c61c147626fbd6a86a
#
_entry.id   a6a8d50e7d9c78c61c147626fbd6a86a
#
_cell.length_a   1.000
_cell.length_b   1.000
_cell.length_c   1.000
_cell.angle_alpha   90.00
_cell.angle_beta   90.00
_cell.angle_gamma   90.00
#
_symmetry.space_group_name_H-M   'P 1'
#
loop_
_entity.id
_entity.type
_entity.pdbx_description
1 polymer ?
#
loop_
_entity_poly.entity_id
_entity_poly.type
_entity_poly.pdbx_seq_one_letter_code
_entity_poly.pdbx_strand_id
1 'polypeptide(L)'
;MSPTEVVDRIDRRSVARRAAGATATAAWGLARPAHAPAFADAPAAPLRVRVWCVGTAPRSVYPGDVDGALGDHLRRHKGLDVRTARLGDVDAGLSDESLDATDVLIWWGRLRHDDLPDGRARAVADRVRAGRLGFVALHASCGSKPFRELMGGPCEPGGWREDGRPERVTILSPDHAIARGVASFTLPRVAMYEEPFQVPEPETVVFVSKYDGDKSFRSGLTWTVGKGRVAYFRPGHDAFPVLFHPSVRRVIANAARWAAPPTA
;
A
#
# COMPACT_ATOMS: atom_id res chain seq x y z
N MET A 1 24.62 9.85 -10.72
CA MET A 1 24.66 8.39 -10.48
C MET A 1 23.59 7.74 -11.33
N SER A 2 23.94 6.74 -12.11
CA SER A 2 23.02 6.02 -13.02
C SER A 2 22.05 5.13 -12.22
N PRO A 3 20.80 4.95 -12.68
CA PRO A 3 19.83 4.04 -12.05
C PRO A 3 20.34 2.61 -11.88
N THR A 4 21.29 2.19 -12.69
CA THR A 4 21.92 0.86 -12.64
C THR A 4 22.85 0.70 -11.42
N GLU A 5 23.45 1.78 -10.92
CA GLU A 5 24.35 1.73 -9.76
C GLU A 5 23.61 1.59 -8.42
N VAL A 6 22.36 1.99 -8.36
CA VAL A 6 21.53 1.84 -7.15
C VAL A 6 21.14 0.38 -6.92
N VAL A 7 20.88 -0.37 -7.99
CA VAL A 7 20.51 -1.80 -7.90
C VAL A 7 21.71 -2.65 -7.49
N ASP A 8 22.93 -2.34 -7.99
CA ASP A 8 24.15 -3.09 -7.67
C ASP A 8 24.66 -2.86 -6.24
N ARG A 9 24.36 -1.71 -5.62
CA ARG A 9 24.80 -1.41 -4.25
C ARG A 9 23.97 -2.10 -3.18
N ILE A 10 22.74 -2.47 -3.47
CA ILE A 10 21.83 -3.12 -2.50
C ILE A 10 22.18 -4.61 -2.36
N ASP A 11 22.68 -5.25 -3.42
CA ASP A 11 22.90 -6.71 -3.46
C ASP A 11 24.17 -7.17 -2.70
N ARG A 12 25.14 -6.26 -2.40
CA ARG A 12 26.44 -6.63 -1.81
C ARG A 12 26.58 -6.47 -0.30
N ARG A 13 25.58 -5.98 0.42
CA ARG A 13 25.70 -5.71 1.87
C ARG A 13 25.01 -6.69 2.82
N SER A 14 24.33 -7.71 2.33
CA SER A 14 23.54 -8.65 3.16
C SER A 14 24.18 -10.03 3.40
N VAL A 15 25.43 -10.26 2.99
CA VAL A 15 26.12 -11.55 3.21
C VAL A 15 27.40 -11.33 4.02
N ALA A 16 27.27 -11.15 5.30
CA ALA A 16 28.31 -11.51 6.29
C ALA A 16 27.83 -11.28 7.71
N ARG A 17 27.39 -12.32 8.38
CA ARG A 17 27.65 -12.62 9.80
C ARG A 17 26.81 -13.82 10.25
N ARG A 18 27.47 -14.95 10.50
CA ARG A 18 27.41 -15.71 11.75
C ARG A 18 28.12 -17.06 11.64
N ALA A 19 29.05 -17.24 12.52
CA ALA A 19 29.36 -18.55 13.13
C ALA A 19 30.16 -18.34 14.43
N ALA A 20 29.67 -18.91 15.51
CA ALA A 20 30.33 -19.41 16.73
C ALA A 20 29.27 -19.44 17.83
N GLY A 21 28.85 -20.49 18.39
CA GLY A 21 29.37 -21.65 18.99
C GLY A 21 29.39 -21.52 20.50
N ALA A 22 28.54 -22.31 21.24
CA ALA A 22 28.90 -22.90 22.53
C ALA A 22 27.72 -23.68 23.12
N THR A 23 27.96 -24.94 23.35
CA THR A 23 27.13 -25.91 24.08
C THR A 23 27.24 -25.72 25.60
N ALA A 24 26.11 -25.74 26.30
CA ALA A 24 26.08 -26.06 27.74
C ALA A 24 24.77 -26.81 28.07
N THR A 25 24.92 -28.09 28.38
CA THR A 25 23.89 -28.95 28.96
C THR A 25 23.78 -28.70 30.46
N ALA A 26 22.55 -28.37 30.92
CA ALA A 26 22.20 -28.53 32.34
C ALA A 26 20.77 -29.07 32.43
N ALA A 27 20.62 -30.27 32.91
CA ALA A 27 19.34 -30.90 33.26
C ALA A 27 18.87 -30.36 34.60
N TRP A 28 17.64 -29.86 34.68
CA TRP A 28 16.93 -29.65 35.95
C TRP A 28 15.46 -30.00 35.81
N GLY A 29 14.95 -30.57 36.88
CA GLY A 29 13.75 -31.36 36.98
C GLY A 29 12.42 -30.69 36.65
N LEU A 30 11.49 -31.58 36.33
CA LEU A 30 10.10 -31.38 36.03
C LEU A 30 9.31 -30.79 37.22
N ALA A 31 8.94 -29.53 37.15
CA ALA A 31 7.75 -29.02 37.80
C ALA A 31 6.78 -28.58 36.70
N ARG A 32 5.66 -29.31 36.53
CA ARG A 32 4.57 -28.89 35.64
C ARG A 32 3.89 -27.66 36.26
N PRO A 33 3.92 -26.50 35.64
CA PRO A 33 3.06 -25.42 36.10
C PRO A 33 1.60 -25.76 35.76
N ALA A 34 0.73 -25.56 36.75
CA ALA A 34 -0.71 -25.67 36.62
C ALA A 34 -1.18 -24.80 35.42
N HIS A 35 -2.03 -25.42 34.56
CA HIS A 35 -2.72 -24.70 33.51
C HIS A 35 -3.54 -23.55 34.11
N ALA A 36 -3.06 -22.33 33.98
CA ALA A 36 -3.93 -21.18 34.07
C ALA A 36 -4.98 -21.30 32.94
N PRO A 37 -6.25 -21.00 33.20
CA PRO A 37 -7.26 -21.00 32.15
C PRO A 37 -6.79 -20.00 31.09
N ALA A 38 -6.63 -20.46 29.83
CA ALA A 38 -6.41 -19.60 28.71
C ALA A 38 -7.67 -18.71 28.59
N PHE A 39 -7.55 -17.45 28.96
CA PHE A 39 -8.51 -16.43 28.55
C PHE A 39 -8.46 -16.46 27.03
N ALA A 40 -9.55 -16.92 26.40
CA ALA A 40 -9.70 -16.78 24.96
C ALA A 40 -9.68 -15.27 24.71
N ASP A 41 -8.61 -14.78 24.08
CA ASP A 41 -8.55 -13.38 23.65
C ASP A 41 -9.83 -13.07 22.87
N ALA A 42 -10.59 -12.09 23.33
CA ALA A 42 -11.73 -11.61 22.58
C ALA A 42 -11.24 -11.26 21.17
N PRO A 43 -11.98 -11.66 20.12
CA PRO A 43 -11.51 -11.37 18.77
C PRO A 43 -11.28 -9.87 18.64
N ALA A 44 -10.07 -9.50 18.24
CA ALA A 44 -9.70 -8.09 18.03
C ALA A 44 -10.74 -7.44 17.11
N ALA A 45 -11.16 -6.22 17.42
CA ALA A 45 -12.11 -5.48 16.58
C ALA A 45 -11.62 -5.45 15.13
N PRO A 46 -12.52 -5.58 14.14
CA PRO A 46 -12.13 -5.57 12.75
C PRO A 46 -11.48 -4.24 12.35
N LEU A 47 -10.43 -4.28 11.54
CA LEU A 47 -9.78 -3.11 10.97
C LEU A 47 -10.75 -2.39 10.03
N ARG A 48 -11.05 -1.12 10.31
CA ARG A 48 -11.98 -0.28 9.56
C ARG A 48 -11.26 0.31 8.34
N VAL A 49 -11.56 -0.23 7.17
CA VAL A 49 -10.94 0.17 5.89
C VAL A 49 -11.93 0.96 5.07
N ARG A 50 -11.52 2.13 4.58
CA ARG A 50 -12.28 2.88 3.59
C ARG A 50 -11.57 2.84 2.24
N VAL A 51 -12.26 2.38 1.21
CA VAL A 51 -11.78 2.45 -0.18
C VAL A 51 -12.42 3.67 -0.83
N TRP A 52 -11.58 4.65 -1.17
CA TRP A 52 -12.01 5.88 -1.80
C TRP A 52 -11.59 5.90 -3.28
N CYS A 53 -12.49 6.34 -4.16
CA CYS A 53 -12.15 6.57 -5.55
C CYS A 53 -12.81 7.84 -6.12
N VAL A 54 -12.24 8.31 -7.26
CA VAL A 54 -12.80 9.46 -8.00
C VAL A 54 -14.15 9.13 -8.65
N GLY A 55 -14.42 7.85 -8.96
CA GLY A 55 -15.64 7.43 -9.64
C GLY A 55 -15.58 7.61 -11.15
N THR A 56 -14.42 7.41 -11.78
CA THR A 56 -14.20 7.67 -13.22
C THR A 56 -13.78 6.43 -14.02
N ALA A 57 -13.68 5.26 -13.40
CA ALA A 57 -13.28 4.07 -14.14
C ALA A 57 -14.34 3.62 -15.15
N PRO A 58 -13.94 3.18 -16.36
CA PRO A 58 -14.86 2.67 -17.36
C PRO A 58 -15.65 1.47 -16.83
N ARG A 59 -16.98 1.50 -16.90
CA ARG A 59 -17.84 0.39 -16.45
C ARG A 59 -17.64 -0.90 -17.23
N SER A 60 -17.12 -0.82 -18.44
CA SER A 60 -16.72 -2.00 -19.22
C SER A 60 -15.53 -2.75 -18.63
N VAL A 61 -14.70 -2.07 -17.83
CA VAL A 61 -13.55 -2.67 -17.14
C VAL A 61 -13.88 -2.92 -15.67
N TYR A 62 -14.48 -1.94 -15.00
CA TYR A 62 -14.87 -1.99 -13.59
C TYR A 62 -16.36 -1.67 -13.44
N PRO A 63 -17.27 -2.66 -13.52
CA PRO A 63 -18.72 -2.44 -13.49
C PRO A 63 -19.23 -1.68 -12.25
N GLY A 64 -18.61 -1.93 -11.10
CA GLY A 64 -18.87 -1.24 -9.83
C GLY A 64 -17.90 -0.10 -9.53
N ASP A 65 -17.13 0.35 -10.54
CA ASP A 65 -15.97 1.24 -10.36
C ASP A 65 -14.85 0.59 -9.53
N VAL A 66 -13.76 1.31 -9.28
CA VAL A 66 -12.59 0.79 -8.55
C VAL A 66 -12.92 0.49 -7.10
N ASP A 67 -13.69 1.34 -6.44
CA ASP A 67 -14.11 1.13 -5.05
C ASP A 67 -14.98 -0.12 -4.88
N GLY A 68 -15.87 -0.41 -5.85
CA GLY A 68 -16.63 -1.67 -5.89
C GLY A 68 -15.69 -2.87 -6.06
N ALA A 69 -14.79 -2.84 -7.04
CA ALA A 69 -13.88 -3.95 -7.33
C ALA A 69 -12.96 -4.30 -6.15
N LEU A 70 -12.42 -3.28 -5.46
CA LEU A 70 -11.57 -3.46 -4.29
C LEU A 70 -12.38 -3.73 -3.02
N GLY A 71 -13.47 -3.00 -2.80
CA GLY A 71 -14.33 -3.17 -1.63
C GLY A 71 -14.90 -4.58 -1.54
N ASP A 72 -15.44 -5.11 -2.64
CA ASP A 72 -15.99 -6.48 -2.69
C ASP A 72 -14.91 -7.54 -2.45
N HIS A 73 -13.69 -7.29 -2.91
CA HIS A 73 -12.59 -8.20 -2.62
C HIS A 73 -12.20 -8.14 -1.13
N LEU A 74 -11.99 -6.95 -0.58
CA LEU A 74 -11.51 -6.75 0.78
C LEU A 74 -12.53 -7.21 1.83
N ARG A 75 -13.85 -7.09 1.60
CA ARG A 75 -14.91 -7.59 2.48
C ARG A 75 -14.85 -9.10 2.70
N ARG A 76 -14.23 -9.86 1.78
CA ARG A 76 -14.03 -11.32 1.93
C ARG A 76 -12.91 -11.69 2.91
N HIS A 77 -12.10 -10.73 3.32
CA HIS A 77 -11.01 -10.97 4.26
C HIS A 77 -11.49 -10.84 5.71
N LYS A 78 -11.35 -11.90 6.49
CA LYS A 78 -11.65 -11.87 7.93
C LYS A 78 -10.87 -10.74 8.63
N GLY A 79 -11.53 -10.07 9.55
CA GLY A 79 -10.93 -8.98 10.34
C GLY A 79 -10.85 -7.64 9.60
N LEU A 80 -11.53 -7.46 8.46
CA LEU A 80 -11.70 -6.17 7.80
C LEU A 80 -13.18 -5.77 7.81
N ASP A 81 -13.48 -4.55 8.27
CA ASP A 81 -14.76 -3.84 8.04
C ASP A 81 -14.52 -2.83 6.92
N VAL A 82 -15.17 -3.03 5.76
CA VAL A 82 -14.83 -2.29 4.54
C VAL A 82 -15.99 -1.44 4.07
N ARG A 83 -15.77 -0.13 4.02
CA ARG A 83 -16.67 0.86 3.45
C ARG A 83 -16.06 1.48 2.19
N THR A 84 -16.91 1.99 1.31
CA THR A 84 -16.49 2.70 0.10
C THR A 84 -16.95 4.14 0.16
N ALA A 85 -16.21 5.03 -0.53
CA ALA A 85 -16.57 6.44 -0.68
C ALA A 85 -16.04 6.98 -2.01
N ARG A 86 -16.66 8.04 -2.52
CA ARG A 86 -16.33 8.66 -3.81
C ARG A 86 -16.25 10.17 -3.71
N LEU A 87 -15.55 10.77 -4.66
CA LEU A 87 -15.47 12.22 -4.78
C LEU A 87 -16.85 12.90 -4.86
N GLY A 88 -17.83 12.24 -5.47
CA GLY A 88 -19.20 12.78 -5.63
C GLY A 88 -20.08 12.68 -4.38
N ASP A 89 -19.62 12.02 -3.32
CA ASP A 89 -20.37 11.90 -2.07
C ASP A 89 -20.33 13.24 -1.29
N VAL A 90 -21.25 13.40 -0.33
CA VAL A 90 -21.21 14.55 0.60
C VAL A 90 -19.83 14.61 1.28
N ASP A 91 -19.22 15.79 1.33
CA ASP A 91 -17.84 16.00 1.79
C ASP A 91 -16.81 15.08 1.11
N ALA A 92 -17.08 14.68 -0.13
CA ALA A 92 -16.30 13.65 -0.84
C ALA A 92 -16.21 12.32 -0.07
N GLY A 93 -17.19 12.01 0.77
CA GLY A 93 -17.18 10.83 1.66
C GLY A 93 -16.09 10.85 2.74
N LEU A 94 -15.53 12.05 3.03
CA LEU A 94 -14.39 12.26 3.93
C LEU A 94 -14.73 13.26 5.05
N SER A 95 -16.00 13.28 5.53
CA SER A 95 -16.35 14.05 6.72
C SER A 95 -15.49 13.65 7.92
N ASP A 96 -15.39 14.51 8.92
CA ASP A 96 -14.61 14.20 10.13
C ASP A 96 -15.10 12.92 10.80
N GLU A 97 -16.42 12.73 10.90
CA GLU A 97 -17.02 11.49 11.40
C GLU A 97 -16.60 10.26 10.57
N SER A 98 -16.64 10.39 9.24
CA SER A 98 -16.24 9.31 8.34
C SER A 98 -14.77 8.94 8.49
N LEU A 99 -13.90 9.93 8.65
CA LEU A 99 -12.46 9.74 8.85
C LEU A 99 -12.17 9.16 10.23
N ASP A 100 -12.85 9.58 11.29
CA ASP A 100 -12.69 9.06 12.66
C ASP A 100 -13.22 7.61 12.78
N ALA A 101 -14.14 7.21 11.89
CA ALA A 101 -14.61 5.84 11.74
C ALA A 101 -13.74 5.00 10.77
N THR A 102 -12.52 5.43 10.44
CA THR A 102 -11.64 4.78 9.47
C THR A 102 -10.24 4.61 10.06
N ASP A 103 -9.70 3.41 10.05
CA ASP A 103 -8.33 3.13 10.47
C ASP A 103 -7.35 3.20 9.30
N VAL A 104 -7.80 2.79 8.09
CA VAL A 104 -6.98 2.84 6.88
C VAL A 104 -7.79 3.34 5.70
N LEU A 105 -7.25 4.34 5.01
CA LEU A 105 -7.80 4.89 3.79
C LEU A 105 -7.00 4.39 2.60
N ILE A 106 -7.63 3.59 1.73
CA ILE A 106 -7.10 3.19 0.44
C ILE A 106 -7.60 4.19 -0.59
N TRP A 107 -6.69 4.86 -1.25
CA TRP A 107 -6.98 5.94 -2.18
C TRP A 107 -6.69 5.55 -3.61
N TRP A 108 -7.68 5.65 -4.47
CA TRP A 108 -7.50 5.52 -5.90
C TRP A 108 -8.02 6.75 -6.64
N GLY A 109 -7.19 7.38 -7.46
CA GLY A 109 -7.57 8.50 -8.33
C GLY A 109 -6.58 8.63 -9.48
N ARG A 110 -7.08 8.89 -10.70
CA ARG A 110 -6.28 9.16 -11.89
C ARG A 110 -6.51 10.56 -12.44
N LEU A 111 -7.72 11.04 -12.31
CA LEU A 111 -8.18 12.35 -12.81
C LEU A 111 -8.76 13.14 -11.65
N ARG A 112 -9.01 14.43 -11.89
CA ARG A 112 -9.77 15.29 -10.97
C ARG A 112 -9.16 15.41 -9.57
N HIS A 113 -7.85 15.33 -9.45
CA HIS A 113 -7.16 15.44 -8.16
C HIS A 113 -7.43 16.78 -7.48
N ASP A 114 -7.62 17.85 -8.29
CA ASP A 114 -7.82 19.20 -7.78
C ASP A 114 -9.27 19.47 -7.35
N ASP A 115 -10.22 18.61 -7.72
CA ASP A 115 -11.64 18.74 -7.32
C ASP A 115 -11.85 18.41 -5.83
N LEU A 116 -10.91 17.71 -5.19
CA LEU A 116 -10.99 17.49 -3.75
C LEU A 116 -10.79 18.81 -2.99
N PRO A 117 -11.70 19.21 -2.08
CA PRO A 117 -11.49 20.39 -1.25
C PRO A 117 -10.21 20.28 -0.41
N ASP A 118 -9.41 21.36 -0.37
CA ASP A 118 -8.12 21.38 0.36
C ASP A 118 -8.30 21.07 1.84
N GLY A 119 -9.40 21.48 2.46
CA GLY A 119 -9.73 21.15 3.85
C GLY A 119 -9.86 19.65 4.07
N ARG A 120 -10.41 18.90 3.12
CA ARG A 120 -10.52 17.43 3.22
C ARG A 120 -9.16 16.76 3.01
N ALA A 121 -8.34 17.26 2.08
CA ALA A 121 -6.97 16.78 1.90
C ALA A 121 -6.13 16.95 3.18
N ARG A 122 -6.18 18.15 3.78
CA ARG A 122 -5.51 18.42 5.07
C ARG A 122 -6.04 17.53 6.19
N ALA A 123 -7.36 17.37 6.31
CA ALA A 123 -7.96 16.52 7.34
C ALA A 123 -7.50 15.07 7.27
N VAL A 124 -7.28 14.52 6.07
CA VAL A 124 -6.66 13.20 5.86
C VAL A 124 -5.20 13.22 6.31
N ALA A 125 -4.40 14.16 5.81
CA ALA A 125 -2.97 14.24 6.10
C ALA A 125 -2.68 14.42 7.60
N ASP A 126 -3.45 15.25 8.29
CA ASP A 126 -3.30 15.49 9.72
C ASP A 126 -3.60 14.25 10.57
N ARG A 127 -4.62 13.46 10.19
CA ARG A 127 -4.90 12.18 10.86
C ARG A 127 -3.80 11.16 10.65
N VAL A 128 -3.20 11.12 9.45
CA VAL A 128 -2.03 10.27 9.18
C VAL A 128 -0.86 10.71 10.05
N ARG A 129 -0.49 12.00 10.02
CA ARG A 129 0.62 12.53 10.86
C ARG A 129 0.41 12.27 12.34
N ALA A 130 -0.84 12.31 12.81
CA ALA A 130 -1.19 12.00 14.19
C ALA A 130 -1.17 10.50 14.53
N GLY A 131 -0.99 9.62 13.54
CA GLY A 131 -0.99 8.17 13.71
C GLY A 131 -2.39 7.58 13.95
N ARG A 132 -3.45 8.32 13.58
CA ARG A 132 -4.84 7.88 13.71
C ARG A 132 -5.41 7.27 12.43
N LEU A 133 -4.71 7.42 11.30
CA LEU A 133 -5.12 6.95 9.98
C LEU A 133 -3.90 6.41 9.23
N GLY A 134 -4.00 5.21 8.66
CA GLY A 134 -3.06 4.73 7.67
C GLY A 134 -3.48 5.15 6.26
N PHE A 135 -2.54 5.34 5.34
CA PHE A 135 -2.83 5.78 3.98
C PHE A 135 -2.16 4.87 2.95
N VAL A 136 -2.95 4.37 2.00
CA VAL A 136 -2.48 3.53 0.89
C VAL A 136 -2.85 4.19 -0.43
N ALA A 137 -1.88 4.77 -1.13
CA ALA A 137 -2.08 5.39 -2.44
C ALA A 137 -1.87 4.36 -3.55
N LEU A 138 -2.80 4.30 -4.49
CA LEU A 138 -2.77 3.37 -5.61
C LEU A 138 -2.62 4.12 -6.94
N HIS A 139 -1.73 3.64 -7.79
CA HIS A 139 -1.55 4.10 -9.17
C HIS A 139 -1.28 5.61 -9.27
N ALA A 140 -2.09 6.34 -10.05
CA ALA A 140 -1.96 7.78 -10.25
C ALA A 140 -2.35 8.62 -9.02
N SER A 141 -2.74 7.97 -7.92
CA SER A 141 -2.99 8.65 -6.64
C SER A 141 -1.76 9.36 -6.06
N CYS A 142 -0.58 9.14 -6.62
CA CYS A 142 0.59 9.96 -6.33
C CYS A 142 0.34 11.46 -6.59
N GLY A 143 -0.46 11.82 -7.60
CA GLY A 143 -0.88 13.19 -7.88
C GLY A 143 -1.98 13.73 -6.96
N SER A 144 -2.56 12.92 -6.06
CA SER A 144 -3.65 13.39 -5.18
C SER A 144 -3.18 14.40 -4.15
N LYS A 145 -4.06 15.35 -3.80
CA LYS A 145 -3.76 16.37 -2.78
C LYS A 145 -3.31 15.76 -1.44
N PRO A 146 -3.98 14.71 -0.87
CA PRO A 146 -3.53 14.11 0.39
C PRO A 146 -2.13 13.49 0.28
N PHE A 147 -1.82 12.82 -0.83
CA PHE A 147 -0.50 12.20 -1.00
C PHE A 147 0.59 13.27 -1.14
N ARG A 148 0.38 14.29 -1.97
CA ARG A 148 1.32 15.44 -2.10
C ARG A 148 1.52 16.16 -0.77
N GLU A 149 0.47 16.36 0.00
CA GLU A 149 0.51 16.95 1.33
C GLU A 149 1.36 16.11 2.32
N LEU A 150 1.24 14.78 2.26
CA LEU A 150 2.02 13.86 3.09
C LEU A 150 3.49 13.79 2.68
N MET A 151 3.76 13.81 1.39
CA MET A 151 5.13 13.69 0.85
C MET A 151 5.87 15.03 0.78
N GLY A 152 5.16 16.15 0.84
CA GLY A 152 5.78 17.49 0.78
C GLY A 152 6.36 17.86 -0.58
N GLY A 153 5.87 17.27 -1.68
CA GLY A 153 6.40 17.49 -3.02
C GLY A 153 5.39 17.22 -4.14
N PRO A 154 5.79 17.40 -5.41
CA PRO A 154 4.90 17.23 -6.57
C PRO A 154 4.45 15.77 -6.76
N CYS A 155 5.26 14.81 -6.34
CA CYS A 155 4.99 13.36 -6.43
C CYS A 155 4.73 12.87 -7.86
N GLU A 156 5.43 13.43 -8.82
CA GLU A 156 5.27 13.13 -10.24
C GLU A 156 6.28 12.06 -10.68
N PRO A 157 5.87 11.08 -11.51
CA PRO A 157 6.82 10.22 -12.22
C PRO A 157 7.53 11.02 -13.31
N GLY A 158 8.75 10.62 -13.69
CA GLY A 158 9.55 11.26 -14.74
C GLY A 158 8.90 11.17 -16.13
N GLY A 159 7.98 10.25 -16.32
CA GLY A 159 7.18 10.07 -17.52
C GLY A 159 6.18 8.94 -17.36
N TRP A 160 5.26 8.82 -18.32
CA TRP A 160 4.28 7.74 -18.34
C TRP A 160 3.83 7.40 -19.77
N ARG A 161 3.38 6.16 -19.97
CA ARG A 161 2.76 5.69 -21.22
C ARG A 161 1.57 4.80 -20.93
N GLU A 162 0.51 4.91 -21.74
CA GLU A 162 -0.68 4.06 -21.68
C GLU A 162 -0.74 3.18 -22.94
N ASP A 163 0.31 2.40 -23.16
CA ASP A 163 0.48 1.58 -24.37
C ASP A 163 -0.02 0.14 -24.20
N GLY A 164 -0.44 -0.24 -23.01
CA GLY A 164 -0.99 -1.56 -22.75
C GLY A 164 0.03 -2.68 -22.87
N ARG A 165 1.32 -2.40 -22.67
CA ARG A 165 2.38 -3.42 -22.70
C ARG A 165 2.50 -4.13 -21.34
N PRO A 166 3.17 -5.31 -21.31
CA PRO A 166 3.37 -6.03 -20.06
C PRO A 166 4.24 -5.30 -19.05
N GLU A 167 3.99 -5.59 -17.78
CA GLU A 167 4.80 -5.16 -16.63
C GLU A 167 5.17 -6.37 -15.79
N ARG A 168 6.46 -6.51 -15.48
CA ARG A 168 6.93 -7.47 -14.48
C ARG A 168 7.14 -6.79 -13.14
N VAL A 169 6.36 -7.16 -12.16
CA VAL A 169 6.51 -6.70 -10.77
C VAL A 169 7.41 -7.67 -10.01
N THR A 170 8.55 -7.18 -9.54
CA THR A 170 9.55 -7.95 -8.79
C THR A 170 9.56 -7.49 -7.33
N ILE A 171 9.67 -8.44 -6.41
CA ILE A 171 9.79 -8.19 -4.98
C ILE A 171 11.26 -7.89 -4.66
N LEU A 172 11.54 -6.74 -4.03
CA LEU A 172 12.86 -6.39 -3.52
C LEU A 172 12.98 -6.69 -2.02
N SER A 173 11.90 -6.52 -1.26
CA SER A 173 11.90 -6.76 0.18
C SER A 173 10.91 -7.88 0.53
N PRO A 174 11.30 -9.16 0.39
CA PRO A 174 10.40 -10.31 0.57
C PRO A 174 9.89 -10.47 2.00
N ASP A 175 10.67 -10.02 3.00
CA ASP A 175 10.29 -10.09 4.42
C ASP A 175 9.34 -8.98 4.85
N HIS A 176 9.10 -7.98 4.00
CA HIS A 176 8.19 -6.90 4.31
C HIS A 176 6.73 -7.40 4.34
N ALA A 177 5.96 -6.94 5.32
CA ALA A 177 4.58 -7.40 5.53
C ALA A 177 3.68 -7.24 4.29
N ILE A 178 3.90 -6.21 3.47
CA ILE A 178 3.16 -5.97 2.22
C ILE A 178 3.45 -7.07 1.17
N ALA A 179 4.65 -7.67 1.17
CA ALA A 179 5.02 -8.74 0.24
C ALA A 179 4.57 -10.14 0.71
N ARG A 180 3.99 -10.27 1.90
CA ARG A 180 3.65 -11.58 2.49
C ARG A 180 2.71 -12.39 1.59
N GLY A 181 3.14 -13.60 1.22
CA GLY A 181 2.37 -14.52 0.39
C GLY A 181 2.19 -14.06 -1.05
N VAL A 182 3.06 -13.17 -1.53
CA VAL A 182 3.14 -12.71 -2.92
C VAL A 182 4.42 -13.29 -3.53
N ALA A 183 4.34 -13.78 -4.74
CA ALA A 183 5.50 -14.03 -5.61
C ALA A 183 5.61 -12.90 -6.64
N SER A 184 6.79 -12.71 -7.23
CA SER A 184 6.93 -11.82 -8.40
C SER A 184 5.98 -12.24 -9.51
N PHE A 185 5.33 -11.30 -10.18
CA PHE A 185 4.26 -11.58 -11.14
C PHE A 185 4.33 -10.65 -12.36
N THR A 186 3.63 -11.02 -13.41
CA THR A 186 3.52 -10.23 -14.63
C THR A 186 2.08 -9.79 -14.85
N LEU A 187 1.88 -8.53 -15.11
CA LEU A 187 0.63 -7.95 -15.58
C LEU A 187 0.69 -7.85 -17.09
N PRO A 188 -0.26 -8.45 -17.82
CA PRO A 188 -0.16 -8.54 -19.28
C PRO A 188 -0.37 -7.20 -19.99
N ARG A 189 -1.14 -6.29 -19.40
CA ARG A 189 -1.46 -4.98 -19.95
C ARG A 189 -1.55 -3.94 -18.86
N VAL A 190 -0.74 -2.89 -18.96
CA VAL A 190 -0.70 -1.78 -17.97
C VAL A 190 -0.34 -0.46 -18.64
N ALA A 191 -0.46 0.63 -17.88
CA ALA A 191 0.29 1.86 -18.16
C ALA A 191 1.68 1.75 -17.51
N MET A 192 2.70 2.33 -18.12
CA MET A 192 4.06 2.41 -17.60
C MET A 192 4.27 3.78 -16.92
N TYR A 193 5.04 3.77 -15.82
CA TYR A 193 5.64 4.96 -15.23
C TYR A 193 7.16 4.88 -15.32
N GLU A 194 7.82 6.05 -15.40
CA GLU A 194 9.28 6.16 -15.51
C GLU A 194 9.87 6.88 -14.29
N GLU A 195 11.08 6.49 -13.90
CA GLU A 195 11.90 7.28 -12.98
C GLU A 195 12.45 8.56 -13.68
N PRO A 196 12.76 9.65 -12.92
CA PRO A 196 12.70 9.68 -11.46
C PRO A 196 11.28 9.89 -10.94
N PHE A 197 10.91 9.16 -9.89
CA PHE A 197 9.68 9.44 -9.15
C PHE A 197 9.99 10.47 -8.06
N GLN A 198 9.36 11.64 -8.14
CA GLN A 198 9.64 12.81 -7.32
C GLN A 198 8.97 12.71 -5.94
N VAL A 199 9.39 11.76 -5.15
CA VAL A 199 8.95 11.54 -3.76
C VAL A 199 10.15 11.54 -2.83
N PRO A 200 9.96 11.82 -1.53
CA PRO A 200 11.02 11.63 -0.54
C PRO A 200 11.58 10.21 -0.58
N GLU A 201 12.83 10.04 -0.14
CA GLU A 201 13.44 8.71 -0.04
C GLU A 201 12.54 7.79 0.81
N PRO A 202 12.07 6.66 0.27
CA PRO A 202 11.22 5.74 1.01
C PRO A 202 12.02 4.98 2.07
N GLU A 203 11.36 4.63 3.18
CA GLU A 203 11.94 3.73 4.17
C GLU A 203 12.21 2.34 3.58
N THR A 204 11.31 1.88 2.72
CA THR A 204 11.45 0.59 2.04
C THR A 204 10.93 0.65 0.61
N VAL A 205 11.73 0.14 -0.32
CA VAL A 205 11.28 -0.24 -1.66
C VAL A 205 10.88 -1.71 -1.62
N VAL A 206 9.58 -1.96 -1.61
CA VAL A 206 9.03 -3.33 -1.51
C VAL A 206 8.98 -3.99 -2.89
N PHE A 207 8.57 -3.23 -3.91
CA PHE A 207 8.43 -3.72 -5.29
C PHE A 207 9.08 -2.78 -6.29
N VAL A 208 9.63 -3.39 -7.35
CA VAL A 208 10.08 -2.71 -8.56
C VAL A 208 9.37 -3.30 -9.76
N SER A 209 8.88 -2.44 -10.61
CA SER A 209 8.32 -2.80 -11.92
C SER A 209 9.38 -2.70 -13.00
N LYS A 210 9.42 -3.68 -13.90
CA LYS A 210 10.23 -3.67 -15.11
C LYS A 210 9.32 -3.69 -16.34
N TYR A 211 9.71 -2.92 -17.32
CA TYR A 211 9.01 -2.76 -18.60
C TYR A 211 9.97 -3.07 -19.76
N ASP A 212 9.46 -3.09 -20.98
CA ASP A 212 10.29 -3.25 -22.15
C ASP A 212 11.34 -2.14 -22.28
N GLY A 213 12.53 -2.48 -22.79
CA GLY A 213 13.62 -1.53 -23.03
C GLY A 213 14.32 -1.08 -21.75
N ASP A 214 14.51 -1.99 -20.80
CA ASP A 214 15.23 -1.76 -19.52
C ASP A 214 14.66 -0.64 -18.64
N LYS A 215 13.44 -0.19 -18.91
CA LYS A 215 12.75 0.77 -18.08
C LYS A 215 12.31 0.12 -16.78
N SER A 216 12.53 0.81 -15.67
CA SER A 216 12.10 0.37 -14.34
C SER A 216 11.48 1.50 -13.54
N PHE A 217 10.68 1.13 -12.54
CA PHE A 217 10.01 2.07 -11.64
C PHE A 217 9.88 1.46 -10.25
N ARG A 218 10.15 2.25 -9.22
CA ARG A 218 9.92 1.85 -7.82
C ARG A 218 8.41 1.80 -7.57
N SER A 219 7.81 0.63 -7.73
CA SER A 219 6.35 0.47 -7.80
C SER A 219 5.66 0.11 -6.49
N GLY A 220 6.41 -0.15 -5.43
CA GLY A 220 5.87 -0.39 -4.09
C GLY A 220 6.78 0.26 -3.05
N LEU A 221 6.29 1.31 -2.40
CA LEU A 221 7.07 2.17 -1.50
C LEU A 221 6.36 2.35 -0.17
N THR A 222 7.14 2.56 0.90
CA THR A 222 6.58 2.83 2.22
C THR A 222 7.33 3.95 2.94
N TRP A 223 6.59 4.70 3.77
CA TRP A 223 7.09 5.76 4.63
C TRP A 223 6.37 5.77 5.98
N THR A 224 7.05 6.28 6.98
CA THR A 224 6.43 6.79 8.21
C THR A 224 6.35 8.31 8.11
N VAL A 225 5.15 8.88 8.22
CA VAL A 225 4.92 10.33 8.17
C VAL A 225 4.30 10.78 9.49
N GLY A 226 5.10 11.48 10.30
CA GLY A 226 4.75 11.72 11.69
C GLY A 226 4.66 10.41 12.47
N LYS A 227 3.47 10.04 12.95
CA LYS A 227 3.19 8.76 13.63
C LYS A 227 2.46 7.74 12.74
N GLY A 228 2.09 8.13 11.51
CA GLY A 228 1.29 7.29 10.62
C GLY A 228 2.12 6.63 9.54
N ARG A 229 1.55 5.58 8.94
CA ARG A 229 2.16 4.81 7.86
C ARG A 229 1.53 5.14 6.51
N VAL A 230 2.37 5.33 5.51
CA VAL A 230 1.96 5.59 4.13
C VAL A 230 2.56 4.53 3.22
N ALA A 231 1.74 3.92 2.38
CA ALA A 231 2.18 3.03 1.31
C ALA A 231 1.76 3.57 -0.05
N TYR A 232 2.60 3.37 -1.04
CA TYR A 232 2.29 3.58 -2.44
C TYR A 232 2.45 2.28 -3.22
N PHE A 233 1.48 1.97 -4.09
CA PHE A 233 1.55 0.83 -4.99
C PHE A 233 1.07 1.21 -6.39
N ARG A 234 1.99 1.21 -7.35
CA ARG A 234 1.74 1.70 -8.71
C ARG A 234 0.74 0.88 -9.53
N PRO A 235 0.73 -0.48 -9.53
CA PRO A 235 -0.25 -1.24 -10.30
C PRO A 235 -1.69 -0.85 -9.96
N GLY A 236 -2.53 -0.57 -10.97
CA GLY A 236 -3.93 -0.21 -10.68
C GLY A 236 -4.62 0.69 -11.71
N HIS A 237 -4.26 0.65 -12.99
CA HIS A 237 -4.87 1.48 -14.04
C HIS A 237 -6.35 1.14 -14.28
N ASP A 238 -7.18 2.15 -14.59
CA ASP A 238 -8.63 2.00 -14.82
C ASP A 238 -8.99 1.44 -16.21
N ALA A 239 -8.17 1.68 -17.23
CA ALA A 239 -8.41 1.13 -18.57
C ALA A 239 -8.04 -0.36 -18.71
N PHE A 240 -7.36 -0.94 -17.72
CA PHE A 240 -6.95 -2.34 -17.72
C PHE A 240 -7.43 -3.03 -16.44
N PRO A 241 -7.86 -4.31 -16.47
CA PRO A 241 -8.45 -4.99 -15.33
C PRO A 241 -7.42 -5.42 -14.25
N VAL A 242 -6.42 -4.57 -14.00
CA VAL A 242 -5.27 -4.82 -13.11
C VAL A 242 -5.69 -5.11 -11.67
N LEU A 243 -6.73 -4.41 -11.18
CA LEU A 243 -7.23 -4.58 -9.81
C LEU A 243 -7.99 -5.90 -9.59
N PHE A 244 -8.19 -6.71 -10.64
CA PHE A 244 -8.69 -8.07 -10.51
C PHE A 244 -7.56 -9.12 -10.42
N HIS A 245 -6.30 -8.75 -10.65
CA HIS A 245 -5.18 -9.68 -10.57
C HIS A 245 -4.95 -10.15 -9.13
N PRO A 246 -4.85 -11.47 -8.85
CA PRO A 246 -4.78 -12.00 -7.50
C PRO A 246 -3.64 -11.43 -6.66
N SER A 247 -2.43 -11.30 -7.26
CA SER A 247 -1.26 -10.75 -6.56
C SER A 247 -1.45 -9.26 -6.23
N VAL A 248 -2.03 -8.46 -7.15
CA VAL A 248 -2.34 -7.04 -6.90
C VAL A 248 -3.31 -6.91 -5.72
N ARG A 249 -4.38 -7.68 -5.73
CA ARG A 249 -5.36 -7.73 -4.64
C ARG A 249 -4.74 -8.15 -3.31
N ARG A 250 -3.83 -9.13 -3.34
CA ARG A 250 -3.09 -9.57 -2.14
C ARG A 250 -2.21 -8.45 -1.59
N VAL A 251 -1.45 -7.77 -2.46
CA VAL A 251 -0.61 -6.62 -2.07
C VAL A 251 -1.46 -5.54 -1.41
N ILE A 252 -2.61 -5.18 -2.00
CA ILE A 252 -3.49 -4.13 -1.46
C ILE A 252 -4.06 -4.53 -0.09
N ALA A 253 -4.49 -5.78 0.09
CA ALA A 253 -4.97 -6.28 1.37
C ALA A 253 -3.88 -6.30 2.46
N ASN A 254 -2.65 -6.65 2.08
CA ASN A 254 -1.49 -6.60 2.96
C ASN A 254 -1.12 -5.16 3.32
N ALA A 255 -1.14 -4.25 2.33
CA ALA A 255 -0.86 -2.83 2.55
C ALA A 255 -1.85 -2.18 3.52
N ALA A 256 -3.14 -2.53 3.40
CA ALA A 256 -4.16 -2.08 4.35
C ALA A 256 -3.82 -2.51 5.80
N ARG A 257 -3.46 -3.78 6.00
CA ARG A 257 -3.07 -4.27 7.34
C ARG A 257 -1.78 -3.65 7.85
N TRP A 258 -0.79 -3.49 6.96
CA TRP A 258 0.49 -2.88 7.33
C TRP A 258 0.34 -1.41 7.73
N ALA A 259 -0.50 -0.65 7.01
CA ALA A 259 -0.71 0.77 7.27
C ALA A 259 -1.58 1.04 8.52
N ALA A 260 -2.20 0.02 9.08
CA ALA A 260 -3.05 0.19 10.27
C ALA A 260 -2.32 0.95 11.38
N PRO A 261 -3.00 1.88 12.08
CA PRO A 261 -2.48 2.48 13.30
C PRO A 261 -2.06 1.40 14.31
N PRO A 262 -1.01 1.63 15.10
CA PRO A 262 -0.70 0.71 16.19
C PRO A 262 -1.92 0.60 17.11
N THR A 263 -2.26 -0.62 17.51
CA THR A 263 -3.26 -0.84 18.54
C THR A 263 -2.77 -0.20 19.86
N ALA A 264 -3.62 0.65 20.42
CA ALA A 264 -3.34 1.27 21.72
C ALA A 264 -3.23 0.22 22.83
#